data_b4420f6cd1b067024122ee753a9b4072
#
_entry.id   b4420f6cd1b067024122ee753a9b4072
#
_cell.length_a   1.000
_cell.length_b   1.000
_cell.length_c   1.000
_cell.angle_alpha   90.00
_cell.angle_beta   90.00
_cell.angle_gamma   90.00
#
_symmetry.space_group_name_H-M   'P 1'
#
loop_
_entity.id
_entity.type
_entity.pdbx_description
1 polymer ?
#
loop_
_entity_poly.entity_id
_entity_poly.type
_entity_poly.pdbx_seq_one_letter_code
_entity_poly.pdbx_strand_id
1 'polypeptide(L)'
;MTITLPNIHPTAIVEDGAKISNSCKIGPYCCIGSEVTLDNNVSLESHVVISGKTFIGSGTKIWPFSSVGSKPQDLKYSGEKTTLTIGQNNLIRECVSISTGTDGGGGVTSIGDNCLFMLGSHVGHDCKLGDNIVIANNSAIAGHVIIEDNVNIGGLVGVHQFCRIGEGSMIGAHAMVSKDIIPFSMIVGMRPVLSGVNLVGLKRRGSKKEDIKKLVDVFSRLFERKGNQNFKERLEAIDTDELYQITEVKKVIEFMKQESARSFVAPKT
;
A
#
# COMPACT_ATOMS: atom_id res chain seq x y z
N MET A 1 3.47 27.54 -29.45
CA MET A 1 3.61 26.67 -28.25
C MET A 1 5.03 26.82 -27.75
N THR A 2 5.22 27.38 -26.57
CA THR A 2 6.54 27.48 -25.95
C THR A 2 6.92 26.08 -25.47
N ILE A 3 7.96 25.49 -26.05
CA ILE A 3 8.51 24.21 -25.57
C ILE A 3 9.19 24.50 -24.24
N THR A 4 8.57 24.15 -23.12
CA THR A 4 9.20 24.18 -21.80
C THR A 4 10.11 22.96 -21.68
N LEU A 5 11.40 23.15 -21.48
CA LEU A 5 12.33 22.07 -21.13
C LEU A 5 12.14 21.69 -19.65
N PRO A 6 12.42 20.43 -19.26
CA PRO A 6 12.38 20.06 -17.85
C PRO A 6 13.36 20.90 -17.04
N ASN A 7 12.94 21.31 -15.84
CA ASN A 7 13.80 22.06 -14.93
C ASN A 7 14.71 21.08 -14.18
N ILE A 8 15.88 20.78 -14.74
CA ILE A 8 16.86 19.85 -14.17
C ILE A 8 18.03 20.66 -13.59
N HIS A 9 18.30 20.47 -12.30
CA HIS A 9 19.43 21.12 -11.65
C HIS A 9 20.77 20.63 -12.26
N PRO A 10 21.77 21.52 -12.48
CA PRO A 10 23.03 21.17 -13.14
C PRO A 10 23.86 20.06 -12.46
N THR A 11 23.64 19.81 -11.16
CA THR A 11 24.32 18.74 -10.42
C THR A 11 23.54 17.41 -10.41
N ALA A 12 22.37 17.35 -11.05
CA ALA A 12 21.65 16.10 -11.19
C ALA A 12 22.29 15.23 -12.27
N ILE A 13 22.35 13.94 -12.05
CA ILE A 13 22.84 12.94 -13.01
C ILE A 13 21.63 12.25 -13.61
N VAL A 14 21.46 12.39 -14.92
CA VAL A 14 20.41 11.70 -15.69
C VAL A 14 21.09 10.84 -16.72
N GLU A 15 20.90 9.54 -16.61
CA GLU A 15 21.48 8.58 -17.56
C GLU A 15 20.76 8.66 -18.92
N ASP A 16 21.53 8.39 -19.99
CA ASP A 16 20.97 8.30 -21.35
C ASP A 16 19.90 7.21 -21.43
N GLY A 17 18.74 7.55 -21.98
CA GLY A 17 17.58 6.66 -22.07
C GLY A 17 16.44 7.00 -21.11
N ALA A 18 16.70 7.76 -20.04
CA ALA A 18 15.66 8.24 -19.14
C ALA A 18 14.64 9.13 -19.88
N LYS A 19 13.35 8.93 -19.60
CA LYS A 19 12.23 9.68 -20.20
C LYS A 19 11.64 10.62 -19.16
N ILE A 20 11.93 11.92 -19.29
CA ILE A 20 11.48 12.93 -18.33
C ILE A 20 10.58 13.92 -19.05
N SER A 21 9.33 14.07 -18.57
CA SER A 21 8.41 15.07 -19.12
C SER A 21 8.95 16.50 -18.90
N ASN A 22 8.67 17.38 -19.86
CA ASN A 22 9.13 18.77 -19.84
C ASN A 22 8.61 19.60 -18.64
N SER A 23 7.56 19.14 -17.98
CA SER A 23 6.99 19.81 -16.80
C SER A 23 7.60 19.33 -15.47
N CYS A 24 8.52 18.36 -15.49
CA CYS A 24 9.19 17.85 -14.29
C CYS A 24 10.17 18.87 -13.69
N LYS A 25 10.37 18.75 -12.37
CA LYS A 25 11.37 19.50 -11.61
C LYS A 25 12.33 18.52 -10.94
N ILE A 26 13.60 18.60 -11.25
CA ILE A 26 14.64 17.70 -10.71
C ILE A 26 15.62 18.52 -9.91
N GLY A 27 15.65 18.29 -8.61
CA GLY A 27 16.51 18.98 -7.65
C GLY A 27 17.99 18.59 -7.72
N PRO A 28 18.84 19.23 -6.92
CA PRO A 28 20.28 19.00 -6.94
C PRO A 28 20.63 17.58 -6.45
N TYR A 29 21.71 17.04 -7.04
CA TYR A 29 22.28 15.73 -6.69
C TYR A 29 21.32 14.55 -6.81
N CYS A 30 20.26 14.67 -7.63
CA CYS A 30 19.43 13.54 -7.99
C CYS A 30 20.16 12.62 -8.97
N CYS A 31 19.94 11.31 -8.87
CA CYS A 31 20.42 10.31 -9.84
C CYS A 31 19.22 9.58 -10.45
N ILE A 32 19.11 9.61 -11.78
CA ILE A 32 17.99 9.03 -12.52
C ILE A 32 18.55 8.05 -13.54
N GLY A 33 18.20 6.77 -13.37
CA GLY A 33 18.67 5.67 -14.23
C GLY A 33 18.03 5.67 -15.63
N SER A 34 18.67 5.00 -16.57
CA SER A 34 18.35 5.00 -17.99
C SER A 34 16.97 4.42 -18.36
N GLU A 35 16.41 3.53 -17.54
CA GLU A 35 15.09 2.91 -17.79
C GLU A 35 13.93 3.61 -17.04
N VAL A 36 14.22 4.77 -16.41
CA VAL A 36 13.23 5.54 -15.65
C VAL A 36 12.34 6.37 -16.57
N THR A 37 11.05 6.40 -16.26
CA THR A 37 10.08 7.30 -16.91
C THR A 37 9.38 8.15 -15.85
N LEU A 38 9.51 9.47 -15.97
CA LEU A 38 8.83 10.47 -15.14
C LEU A 38 7.76 11.18 -15.96
N ASP A 39 6.51 11.03 -15.54
CA ASP A 39 5.37 11.67 -16.19
C ASP A 39 5.23 13.16 -15.78
N ASN A 40 4.19 13.84 -16.23
CA ASN A 40 4.02 15.28 -16.08
C ASN A 40 4.04 15.75 -14.61
N ASN A 41 4.66 16.90 -14.36
CA ASN A 41 4.67 17.56 -13.06
C ASN A 41 5.27 16.71 -11.91
N VAL A 42 6.07 15.70 -12.21
CA VAL A 42 6.84 15.00 -11.17
C VAL A 42 7.90 15.96 -10.62
N SER A 43 8.03 15.99 -9.29
CA SER A 43 8.99 16.84 -8.60
C SER A 43 9.89 16.00 -7.70
N LEU A 44 11.19 16.05 -7.95
CA LEU A 44 12.22 15.45 -7.11
C LEU A 44 12.96 16.56 -6.35
N GLU A 45 12.99 16.43 -5.03
CA GLU A 45 13.83 17.28 -4.18
C GLU A 45 15.31 16.88 -4.31
N SER A 46 16.17 17.30 -3.42
CA SER A 46 17.61 16.97 -3.52
C SER A 46 17.93 15.52 -3.16
N HIS A 47 18.99 14.94 -3.74
CA HIS A 47 19.54 13.63 -3.37
C HIS A 47 18.54 12.46 -3.50
N VAL A 48 17.62 12.52 -4.46
CA VAL A 48 16.72 11.42 -4.78
C VAL A 48 17.39 10.50 -5.78
N VAL A 49 17.31 9.19 -5.53
CA VAL A 49 17.79 8.16 -6.45
C VAL A 49 16.61 7.39 -7.03
N ILE A 50 16.48 7.38 -8.34
CA ILE A 50 15.49 6.57 -9.06
C ILE A 50 16.22 5.64 -10.02
N SER A 51 15.99 4.36 -9.89
CA SER A 51 16.70 3.32 -10.65
C SER A 51 15.76 2.24 -11.19
N GLY A 52 16.32 1.28 -11.91
CA GLY A 52 15.58 0.19 -12.49
C GLY A 52 14.52 0.64 -13.52
N LYS A 53 13.74 -0.29 -14.03
CA LYS A 53 12.63 0.02 -14.94
C LYS A 53 11.45 0.56 -14.14
N THR A 54 11.50 1.87 -13.84
CA THR A 54 10.56 2.53 -12.94
C THR A 54 9.74 3.59 -13.69
N PHE A 55 8.42 3.50 -13.56
CA PHE A 55 7.48 4.53 -14.01
C PHE A 55 6.91 5.29 -12.81
N ILE A 56 6.92 6.63 -12.88
CA ILE A 56 6.33 7.52 -11.86
C ILE A 56 5.28 8.41 -12.52
N GLY A 57 4.04 8.28 -12.06
CA GLY A 57 2.88 8.99 -12.55
C GLY A 57 2.85 10.47 -12.16
N SER A 58 2.03 11.20 -12.90
CA SER A 58 1.92 12.67 -12.86
C SER A 58 1.70 13.23 -11.47
N GLY A 59 2.30 14.39 -11.17
CA GLY A 59 2.07 15.14 -9.94
C GLY A 59 2.71 14.53 -8.68
N THR A 60 3.40 13.40 -8.81
CA THR A 60 4.11 12.75 -7.70
C THR A 60 5.28 13.59 -7.23
N LYS A 61 5.45 13.72 -5.91
CA LYS A 61 6.55 14.46 -5.28
C LYS A 61 7.40 13.52 -4.43
N ILE A 62 8.73 13.63 -4.56
CA ILE A 62 9.69 12.77 -3.86
C ILE A 62 10.69 13.64 -3.11
N TRP A 63 10.81 13.38 -1.82
CA TRP A 63 11.65 14.15 -0.89
C TRP A 63 13.06 13.56 -0.75
N PRO A 64 13.99 14.31 -0.13
CA PRO A 64 15.41 13.98 -0.11
C PRO A 64 15.74 12.59 0.43
N PHE A 65 16.80 12.00 -0.11
CA PHE A 65 17.37 10.71 0.29
C PHE A 65 16.46 9.50 0.08
N SER A 66 15.40 9.64 -0.71
CA SER A 66 14.56 8.50 -1.10
C SER A 66 15.23 7.69 -2.20
N SER A 67 15.07 6.36 -2.12
CA SER A 67 15.57 5.38 -3.11
C SER A 67 14.38 4.62 -3.69
N VAL A 68 14.06 4.90 -4.96
CA VAL A 68 12.87 4.38 -5.63
C VAL A 68 13.24 3.53 -6.83
N GLY A 69 12.71 2.32 -6.93
CA GLY A 69 13.03 1.38 -7.99
C GLY A 69 14.35 0.64 -7.80
N SER A 70 14.85 0.61 -6.56
CA SER A 70 16.07 -0.15 -6.23
C SER A 70 15.86 -1.65 -6.37
N LYS A 71 16.97 -2.38 -6.52
CA LYS A 71 16.97 -3.84 -6.57
C LYS A 71 16.28 -4.42 -5.34
N PRO A 72 15.51 -5.52 -5.50
CA PRO A 72 14.91 -6.24 -4.38
C PRO A 72 15.91 -6.64 -3.32
N GLN A 73 15.54 -6.53 -2.06
CA GLN A 73 16.31 -7.06 -0.94
C GLN A 73 15.95 -8.54 -0.73
N ASP A 74 16.10 -9.33 -1.77
CA ASP A 74 15.87 -10.78 -1.78
C ASP A 74 17.15 -11.49 -2.23
N LEU A 75 17.61 -12.48 -1.43
CA LEU A 75 18.80 -13.26 -1.73
C LEU A 75 18.69 -14.11 -3.01
N LYS A 76 17.47 -14.34 -3.49
CA LYS A 76 17.19 -15.06 -4.74
C LYS A 76 17.29 -14.18 -5.98
N TYR A 77 17.25 -12.85 -5.81
CA TYR A 77 17.31 -11.92 -6.91
C TYR A 77 18.69 -12.00 -7.59
N SER A 78 18.72 -12.31 -8.87
CA SER A 78 19.95 -12.51 -9.66
C SER A 78 20.16 -11.47 -10.77
N GLY A 79 19.35 -10.40 -10.80
CA GLY A 79 19.46 -9.33 -11.81
C GLY A 79 18.42 -9.43 -12.93
N GLU A 80 17.37 -10.18 -12.72
CA GLU A 80 16.24 -10.32 -13.65
C GLU A 80 15.54 -8.97 -13.91
N LYS A 81 14.92 -8.85 -15.10
CA LYS A 81 14.23 -7.62 -15.52
C LYS A 81 12.89 -7.51 -14.84
N THR A 82 12.83 -6.68 -13.80
CA THR A 82 11.64 -6.41 -13.04
C THR A 82 11.30 -4.92 -13.03
N THR A 83 10.10 -4.58 -12.63
CA THR A 83 9.56 -3.22 -12.77
C THR A 83 8.97 -2.68 -11.48
N LEU A 84 8.92 -1.35 -11.40
CA LEU A 84 8.14 -0.60 -10.43
C LEU A 84 7.21 0.36 -11.17
N THR A 85 5.93 0.35 -10.82
CA THR A 85 4.95 1.32 -11.32
C THR A 85 4.34 2.09 -10.17
N ILE A 86 4.43 3.40 -10.20
CA ILE A 86 3.83 4.31 -9.22
C ILE A 86 2.82 5.19 -9.95
N GLY A 87 1.59 5.27 -9.44
CA GLY A 87 0.52 6.08 -9.96
C GLY A 87 0.73 7.58 -9.74
N GLN A 88 -0.36 8.35 -9.77
CA GLN A 88 -0.35 9.80 -9.76
C GLN A 88 -0.46 10.38 -8.35
N ASN A 89 0.00 11.66 -8.20
CA ASN A 89 -0.17 12.48 -7.00
C ASN A 89 0.32 11.85 -5.70
N ASN A 90 1.29 10.95 -5.77
CA ASN A 90 1.89 10.33 -4.60
C ASN A 90 2.86 11.27 -3.89
N LEU A 91 2.93 11.17 -2.57
CA LEU A 91 3.84 11.93 -1.72
C LEU A 91 4.83 10.95 -1.06
N ILE A 92 6.07 10.93 -1.54
CA ILE A 92 7.13 10.02 -1.08
C ILE A 92 8.12 10.85 -0.27
N ARG A 93 8.00 10.79 1.07
CA ARG A 93 8.77 11.60 1.99
C ARG A 93 10.22 11.11 2.13
N GLU A 94 10.97 11.81 2.95
CA GLU A 94 12.42 11.64 3.10
C GLU A 94 12.80 10.18 3.47
N CYS A 95 13.91 9.70 2.92
CA CYS A 95 14.48 8.37 3.22
C CYS A 95 13.54 7.17 2.95
N VAL A 96 12.52 7.34 2.14
CA VAL A 96 11.65 6.22 1.73
C VAL A 96 12.38 5.31 0.77
N SER A 97 12.19 4.00 0.91
CA SER A 97 12.73 3.02 -0.04
C SER A 97 11.61 2.16 -0.64
N ILE A 98 11.65 1.99 -1.98
CA ILE A 98 10.68 1.18 -2.74
C ILE A 98 11.44 0.31 -3.72
N SER A 99 11.26 -1.01 -3.64
CA SER A 99 11.94 -1.97 -4.51
C SER A 99 11.13 -2.30 -5.77
N THR A 100 11.81 -2.71 -6.84
CA THR A 100 11.17 -3.38 -7.99
C THR A 100 10.67 -4.77 -7.60
N GLY A 101 9.98 -5.49 -8.49
CA GLY A 101 9.55 -6.87 -8.30
C GLY A 101 10.68 -7.89 -8.42
N THR A 102 10.34 -9.18 -8.26
CA THR A 102 11.19 -10.35 -8.51
C THR A 102 10.52 -11.27 -9.53
N ASP A 103 11.28 -12.09 -10.24
CA ASP A 103 10.73 -13.04 -11.21
C ASP A 103 9.72 -14.00 -10.54
N GLY A 104 10.07 -14.52 -9.38
CA GLY A 104 9.20 -15.40 -8.59
C GLY A 104 7.92 -14.76 -8.05
N GLY A 105 7.82 -13.42 -8.03
CA GLY A 105 6.65 -12.66 -7.58
C GLY A 105 5.79 -12.06 -8.70
N GLY A 106 6.15 -12.34 -9.94
CA GLY A 106 5.48 -11.80 -11.13
C GLY A 106 6.13 -10.54 -11.68
N GLY A 107 7.29 -10.15 -11.17
CA GLY A 107 8.17 -9.13 -11.75
C GLY A 107 7.77 -7.69 -11.53
N VAL A 108 6.71 -7.40 -10.77
CA VAL A 108 6.16 -6.05 -10.67
C VAL A 108 5.83 -5.68 -9.22
N THR A 109 6.38 -4.56 -8.76
CA THR A 109 5.84 -3.82 -7.61
C THR A 109 4.95 -2.69 -8.14
N SER A 110 3.73 -2.55 -7.62
CA SER A 110 2.78 -1.54 -8.07
C SER A 110 2.20 -0.73 -6.91
N ILE A 111 2.07 0.57 -7.13
CA ILE A 111 1.49 1.53 -6.19
C ILE A 111 0.46 2.36 -6.97
N GLY A 112 -0.73 2.52 -6.41
CA GLY A 112 -1.81 3.32 -6.98
C GLY A 112 -1.61 4.82 -6.80
N ASP A 113 -2.70 5.56 -6.77
CA ASP A 113 -2.74 7.02 -6.76
C ASP A 113 -2.91 7.58 -5.35
N ASN A 114 -2.51 8.85 -5.17
CA ASN A 114 -2.77 9.66 -3.96
C ASN A 114 -2.27 9.04 -2.65
N CYS A 115 -1.23 8.24 -2.67
CA CYS A 115 -0.65 7.63 -1.48
C CYS A 115 0.37 8.57 -0.79
N LEU A 116 0.50 8.39 0.53
CA LEU A 116 1.48 9.09 1.35
C LEU A 116 2.41 8.07 2.02
N PHE A 117 3.68 8.13 1.67
CA PHE A 117 4.76 7.38 2.31
C PHE A 117 5.54 8.35 3.20
N MET A 118 5.37 8.23 4.51
CA MET A 118 6.06 9.11 5.46
C MET A 118 7.52 8.69 5.64
N LEU A 119 8.30 9.56 6.26
CA LEU A 119 9.75 9.42 6.45
C LEU A 119 10.17 8.00 6.84
N GLY A 120 11.15 7.46 6.12
CA GLY A 120 11.78 6.19 6.42
C GLY A 120 10.91 4.94 6.20
N SER A 121 9.75 5.07 5.58
CA SER A 121 8.94 3.88 5.27
C SER A 121 9.55 3.06 4.14
N HIS A 122 9.26 1.75 4.12
CA HIS A 122 9.77 0.81 3.13
C HIS A 122 8.64 0.02 2.47
N VAL A 123 8.73 -0.14 1.14
CA VAL A 123 7.88 -1.07 0.36
C VAL A 123 8.78 -2.09 -0.32
N GLY A 124 8.63 -3.35 0.06
CA GLY A 124 9.33 -4.50 -0.50
C GLY A 124 8.88 -4.84 -1.92
N HIS A 125 9.59 -5.79 -2.51
CA HIS A 125 9.37 -6.29 -3.86
C HIS A 125 8.00 -6.97 -4.01
N ASP A 126 7.44 -6.95 -5.21
CA ASP A 126 6.18 -7.64 -5.58
C ASP A 126 4.95 -7.20 -4.77
N CYS A 127 5.04 -6.08 -4.05
CA CYS A 127 3.89 -5.51 -3.37
C CYS A 127 2.89 -4.90 -4.36
N LYS A 128 1.60 -5.02 -4.04
CA LYS A 128 0.49 -4.39 -4.78
C LYS A 128 -0.28 -3.49 -3.83
N LEU A 129 -0.11 -2.19 -3.99
CA LEU A 129 -0.75 -1.16 -3.19
C LEU A 129 -1.80 -0.42 -4.03
N GLY A 130 -3.02 -0.29 -3.51
CA GLY A 130 -4.11 0.47 -4.11
C GLY A 130 -3.96 1.98 -3.91
N ASP A 131 -5.08 2.69 -3.95
CA ASP A 131 -5.15 4.14 -3.90
C ASP A 131 -5.35 4.67 -2.47
N ASN A 132 -4.96 5.95 -2.25
CA ASN A 132 -5.21 6.67 -1.00
C ASN A 132 -4.64 5.97 0.25
N ILE A 133 -3.51 5.31 0.14
CA ILE A 133 -2.85 4.62 1.24
C ILE A 133 -1.95 5.59 1.99
N VAL A 134 -1.95 5.49 3.32
CA VAL A 134 -1.01 6.20 4.18
C VAL A 134 -0.14 5.20 4.92
N ILE A 135 1.17 5.28 4.72
CA ILE A 135 2.16 4.50 5.47
C ILE A 135 2.97 5.48 6.32
N ALA A 136 2.78 5.42 7.64
CA ALA A 136 3.44 6.34 8.56
C ALA A 136 4.92 5.97 8.79
N ASN A 137 5.62 6.87 9.49
CA ASN A 137 7.07 6.86 9.67
C ASN A 137 7.64 5.50 10.08
N ASN A 138 8.74 5.12 9.43
CA ASN A 138 9.53 3.91 9.73
C ASN A 138 8.75 2.60 9.72
N SER A 139 7.65 2.54 8.99
CA SER A 139 6.92 1.29 8.79
C SER A 139 7.48 0.53 7.60
N ALA A 140 7.54 -0.80 7.71
CA ALA A 140 8.13 -1.67 6.72
C ALA A 140 7.09 -2.68 6.19
N ILE A 141 6.87 -2.65 4.89
CA ILE A 141 6.03 -3.58 4.16
C ILE A 141 6.95 -4.59 3.46
N ALA A 142 6.92 -5.84 3.90
CA ALA A 142 7.75 -6.89 3.29
C ALA A 142 7.22 -7.29 1.91
N GLY A 143 7.97 -8.15 1.20
CA GLY A 143 7.61 -8.56 -0.17
C GLY A 143 6.24 -9.25 -0.30
N HIS A 144 5.63 -9.17 -1.49
CA HIS A 144 4.37 -9.84 -1.86
C HIS A 144 3.14 -9.43 -1.03
N VAL A 145 3.18 -8.28 -0.36
CA VAL A 145 2.03 -7.77 0.40
C VAL A 145 1.03 -7.10 -0.54
N ILE A 146 -0.25 -7.37 -0.33
CA ILE A 146 -1.35 -6.71 -1.03
C ILE A 146 -2.03 -5.76 -0.03
N ILE A 147 -2.13 -4.48 -0.39
CA ILE A 147 -2.85 -3.47 0.39
C ILE A 147 -3.91 -2.85 -0.51
N GLU A 148 -5.17 -3.02 -0.12
CA GLU A 148 -6.29 -2.42 -0.85
C GLU A 148 -6.41 -0.91 -0.55
N ASP A 149 -7.36 -0.25 -1.19
CA ASP A 149 -7.53 1.21 -1.12
C ASP A 149 -7.83 1.74 0.29
N ASN A 150 -7.50 3.01 0.51
CA ASN A 150 -7.88 3.75 1.71
C ASN A 150 -7.36 3.17 3.04
N VAL A 151 -6.28 2.40 3.00
CA VAL A 151 -5.64 1.83 4.20
C VAL A 151 -4.74 2.84 4.87
N ASN A 152 -4.79 2.89 6.22
CA ASN A 152 -3.89 3.69 7.02
C ASN A 152 -3.01 2.79 7.91
N ILE A 153 -1.70 2.89 7.76
CA ILE A 153 -0.72 2.15 8.55
C ILE A 153 0.01 3.11 9.48
N GLY A 154 -0.11 2.87 10.77
CA GLY A 154 0.55 3.65 11.83
C GLY A 154 2.06 3.51 11.80
N GLY A 155 2.77 4.36 12.54
CA GLY A 155 4.23 4.36 12.58
C GLY A 155 4.83 3.09 13.20
N LEU A 156 6.03 2.71 12.74
CA LEU A 156 6.78 1.54 13.24
C LEU A 156 6.01 0.21 13.10
N VAL A 157 5.16 0.10 12.09
CA VAL A 157 4.46 -1.14 11.77
C VAL A 157 5.32 -2.02 10.88
N GLY A 158 5.41 -3.31 11.19
CA GLY A 158 5.98 -4.33 10.33
C GLY A 158 4.88 -5.20 9.73
N VAL A 159 4.84 -5.32 8.39
CA VAL A 159 3.92 -6.23 7.70
C VAL A 159 4.70 -7.37 7.09
N HIS A 160 4.39 -8.60 7.49
CA HIS A 160 5.06 -9.82 7.02
C HIS A 160 4.69 -10.12 5.57
N GLN A 161 5.59 -10.82 4.86
CA GLN A 161 5.38 -11.26 3.48
C GLN A 161 4.04 -11.98 3.28
N PHE A 162 3.43 -11.77 2.11
CA PHE A 162 2.19 -12.44 1.69
C PHE A 162 0.96 -12.09 2.53
N CYS A 163 1.00 -11.06 3.37
CA CYS A 163 -0.20 -10.57 4.03
C CYS A 163 -1.06 -9.75 3.06
N ARG A 164 -2.37 -9.81 3.26
CA ARG A 164 -3.34 -8.95 2.58
C ARG A 164 -3.97 -8.02 3.60
N ILE A 165 -4.09 -6.75 3.25
CA ILE A 165 -4.72 -5.74 4.09
C ILE A 165 -5.90 -5.16 3.33
N GLY A 166 -7.12 -5.44 3.81
CA GLY A 166 -8.34 -5.06 3.17
C GLY A 166 -8.66 -3.57 3.28
N GLU A 167 -9.45 -3.10 2.32
CA GLU A 167 -9.84 -1.70 2.13
C GLU A 167 -10.26 -1.00 3.42
N GLY A 168 -9.81 0.24 3.56
CA GLY A 168 -10.26 1.12 4.64
C GLY A 168 -9.84 0.70 6.04
N SER A 169 -8.95 -0.27 6.17
CA SER A 169 -8.43 -0.69 7.48
C SER A 169 -7.50 0.35 8.10
N MET A 170 -7.47 0.38 9.42
CA MET A 170 -6.54 1.17 10.21
C MET A 170 -5.68 0.25 11.08
N ILE A 171 -4.37 0.30 10.88
CA ILE A 171 -3.39 -0.45 11.67
C ILE A 171 -2.73 0.51 12.66
N GLY A 172 -2.89 0.25 13.95
CA GLY A 172 -2.26 1.03 15.02
C GLY A 172 -0.74 0.92 14.98
N ALA A 173 -0.07 1.95 15.50
CA ALA A 173 1.40 1.99 15.56
C ALA A 173 1.99 0.78 16.30
N HIS A 174 3.25 0.42 15.96
CA HIS A 174 4.01 -0.70 16.52
C HIS A 174 3.41 -2.10 16.30
N ALA A 175 2.43 -2.26 15.42
CA ALA A 175 1.85 -3.58 15.14
C ALA A 175 2.79 -4.45 14.29
N MET A 176 2.93 -5.72 14.64
CA MET A 176 3.65 -6.75 13.86
C MET A 176 2.65 -7.63 13.11
N VAL A 177 2.23 -7.19 11.94
CA VAL A 177 1.19 -7.84 11.14
C VAL A 177 1.75 -9.09 10.45
N SER A 178 1.27 -10.26 10.83
CA SER A 178 1.65 -11.56 10.24
C SER A 178 0.46 -12.36 9.70
N LYS A 179 -0.72 -11.76 9.71
CA LYS A 179 -1.99 -12.34 9.25
C LYS A 179 -2.74 -11.34 8.39
N ASP A 180 -3.68 -11.82 7.60
CA ASP A 180 -4.55 -10.97 6.79
C ASP A 180 -5.46 -10.10 7.67
N ILE A 181 -5.68 -8.88 7.23
CA ILE A 181 -6.57 -7.92 7.88
C ILE A 181 -7.79 -7.73 6.98
N ILE A 182 -8.96 -8.06 7.50
CA ILE A 182 -10.22 -7.93 6.74
C ILE A 182 -10.56 -6.44 6.53
N PRO A 183 -11.27 -6.08 5.46
CA PRO A 183 -11.62 -4.69 5.17
C PRO A 183 -12.31 -3.97 6.33
N PHE A 184 -12.09 -2.67 6.42
CA PHE A 184 -12.67 -1.76 7.41
C PHE A 184 -12.32 -2.05 8.88
N SER A 185 -11.29 -2.85 9.12
CA SER A 185 -10.84 -3.22 10.47
C SER A 185 -10.09 -2.11 11.19
N MET A 186 -10.24 -2.07 12.51
CA MET A 186 -9.35 -1.37 13.43
C MET A 186 -8.45 -2.41 14.12
N ILE A 187 -7.15 -2.34 13.86
CA ILE A 187 -6.14 -3.24 14.40
C ILE A 187 -5.29 -2.50 15.42
N VAL A 188 -5.09 -3.10 16.59
CA VAL A 188 -4.32 -2.50 17.69
C VAL A 188 -3.36 -3.48 18.33
N GLY A 189 -2.32 -2.93 18.95
CA GLY A 189 -1.35 -3.66 19.75
C GLY A 189 -0.17 -4.21 18.97
N MET A 190 0.96 -4.42 19.67
CA MET A 190 2.19 -4.97 19.10
C MET A 190 1.95 -6.37 18.52
N ARG A 191 1.22 -7.22 19.22
CA ARG A 191 0.61 -8.43 18.66
C ARG A 191 -0.79 -8.06 18.18
N PRO A 192 -0.99 -7.92 16.86
CA PRO A 192 -2.21 -7.38 16.30
C PRO A 192 -3.45 -8.13 16.72
N VAL A 193 -4.43 -7.40 17.22
CA VAL A 193 -5.77 -7.91 17.49
C VAL A 193 -6.80 -7.03 16.77
N LEU A 194 -7.87 -7.64 16.31
CA LEU A 194 -9.02 -6.95 15.78
C LEU A 194 -9.78 -6.27 16.93
N SER A 195 -9.73 -4.95 17.00
CA SER A 195 -10.45 -4.16 18.01
C SER A 195 -11.88 -3.83 17.59
N GLY A 196 -12.22 -4.07 16.33
CA GLY A 196 -13.54 -3.79 15.76
C GLY A 196 -13.45 -3.13 14.39
N VAL A 197 -14.45 -2.35 14.06
CA VAL A 197 -14.59 -1.65 12.77
C VAL A 197 -13.94 -0.26 12.85
N ASN A 198 -13.26 0.18 11.79
CA ASN A 198 -12.71 1.53 11.64
C ASN A 198 -13.83 2.57 11.42
N LEU A 199 -14.55 2.87 12.49
CA LEU A 199 -15.70 3.80 12.48
C LEU A 199 -15.33 5.20 11.97
N VAL A 200 -14.13 5.66 12.30
CA VAL A 200 -13.64 6.99 11.90
C VAL A 200 -13.40 7.02 10.38
N GLY A 201 -12.75 6.01 9.85
CA GLY A 201 -12.50 5.89 8.42
C GLY A 201 -13.79 5.84 7.61
N LEU A 202 -14.75 5.01 8.02
CA LEU A 202 -16.05 4.90 7.37
C LEU A 202 -16.83 6.23 7.37
N LYS A 203 -16.91 6.92 8.51
CA LYS A 203 -17.57 8.21 8.62
C LYS A 203 -16.95 9.27 7.71
N ARG A 204 -15.60 9.34 7.66
CA ARG A 204 -14.87 10.30 6.79
C ARG A 204 -15.12 10.04 5.31
N ARG A 205 -15.36 8.80 4.91
CA ARG A 205 -15.72 8.42 3.54
C ARG A 205 -17.21 8.56 3.23
N GLY A 206 -18.03 8.98 4.20
CA GLY A 206 -19.45 9.24 3.99
C GLY A 206 -20.35 8.01 4.06
N SER A 207 -19.88 6.88 4.61
CA SER A 207 -20.72 5.69 4.81
C SER A 207 -21.92 6.03 5.72
N LYS A 208 -23.10 5.56 5.37
CA LYS A 208 -24.33 5.84 6.14
C LYS A 208 -24.26 5.20 7.52
N LYS A 209 -24.78 5.91 8.52
CA LYS A 209 -24.76 5.42 9.91
C LYS A 209 -25.42 4.05 10.09
N GLU A 210 -26.45 3.77 9.31
CA GLU A 210 -27.16 2.48 9.31
C GLU A 210 -26.29 1.36 8.76
N ASP A 211 -25.60 1.59 7.65
CA ASP A 211 -24.69 0.61 7.03
C ASP A 211 -23.50 0.31 7.95
N ILE A 212 -22.97 1.33 8.61
CA ILE A 212 -21.92 1.15 9.65
C ILE A 212 -22.41 0.27 10.79
N LYS A 213 -23.64 0.45 11.28
CA LYS A 213 -24.21 -0.40 12.34
C LYS A 213 -24.33 -1.85 11.90
N LYS A 214 -24.81 -2.08 10.68
CA LYS A 214 -24.94 -3.41 10.10
C LYS A 214 -23.59 -4.07 9.90
N LEU A 215 -22.56 -3.31 9.43
CA LEU A 215 -21.19 -3.81 9.35
C LEU A 215 -20.63 -4.22 10.72
N VAL A 216 -20.89 -3.46 11.77
CA VAL A 216 -20.50 -3.82 13.15
C VAL A 216 -21.17 -5.12 13.59
N ASP A 217 -22.45 -5.31 13.27
CA ASP A 217 -23.16 -6.57 13.53
C ASP A 217 -22.53 -7.75 12.79
N VAL A 218 -22.19 -7.57 11.51
CA VAL A 218 -21.49 -8.59 10.73
C VAL A 218 -20.16 -8.98 11.38
N PHE A 219 -19.36 -8.02 11.83
CA PHE A 219 -18.10 -8.32 12.55
C PHE A 219 -18.37 -9.12 13.83
N SER A 220 -19.40 -8.76 14.58
CA SER A 220 -19.79 -9.51 15.79
C SER A 220 -20.18 -10.94 15.47
N ARG A 221 -20.99 -11.16 14.45
CA ARG A 221 -21.44 -12.49 14.01
C ARG A 221 -20.30 -13.35 13.45
N LEU A 222 -19.39 -12.76 12.66
CA LEU A 222 -18.22 -13.48 12.10
C LEU A 222 -17.31 -14.05 13.19
N PHE A 223 -17.11 -13.30 14.27
CA PHE A 223 -16.19 -13.64 15.34
C PHE A 223 -16.89 -14.12 16.62
N GLU A 224 -18.19 -14.40 16.55
CA GLU A 224 -18.94 -14.96 17.68
C GLU A 224 -18.36 -16.31 18.09
N ARG A 225 -18.18 -16.51 19.42
CA ARG A 225 -17.60 -17.72 19.99
C ARG A 225 -18.64 -18.61 20.69
N LYS A 226 -19.83 -18.04 20.94
CA LYS A 226 -20.94 -18.73 21.59
C LYS A 226 -21.89 -19.23 20.50
N GLY A 227 -21.79 -20.51 20.16
CA GLY A 227 -22.65 -21.14 19.16
C GLY A 227 -22.00 -22.39 18.60
N ASN A 228 -22.79 -23.23 17.94
CA ASN A 228 -22.32 -24.48 17.34
C ASN A 228 -21.73 -24.29 15.93
N GLN A 229 -21.85 -23.11 15.34
CA GLN A 229 -21.38 -22.84 14.00
C GLN A 229 -19.87 -22.60 13.97
N ASN A 230 -19.19 -23.26 13.04
CA ASN A 230 -17.81 -22.96 12.73
C ASN A 230 -17.67 -21.65 11.93
N PHE A 231 -16.45 -21.17 11.74
CA PHE A 231 -16.19 -19.90 11.05
C PHE A 231 -16.71 -19.87 9.60
N LYS A 232 -16.58 -20.99 8.87
CA LYS A 232 -17.03 -21.11 7.49
C LYS A 232 -18.55 -21.01 7.38
N GLU A 233 -19.25 -21.70 8.25
CA GLU A 233 -20.72 -21.67 8.33
C GLU A 233 -21.25 -20.25 8.63
N ARG A 234 -20.58 -19.51 9.51
CA ARG A 234 -20.94 -18.11 9.79
C ARG A 234 -20.72 -17.21 8.60
N LEU A 235 -19.61 -17.40 7.86
CA LEU A 235 -19.32 -16.66 6.64
C LEU A 235 -20.38 -16.93 5.56
N GLU A 236 -20.75 -18.18 5.35
CA GLU A 236 -21.78 -18.59 4.40
C GLU A 236 -23.17 -18.06 4.78
N ALA A 237 -23.51 -18.04 6.07
CA ALA A 237 -24.78 -17.50 6.55
C ALA A 237 -24.91 -16.00 6.27
N ILE A 238 -23.84 -15.22 6.41
CA ILE A 238 -23.84 -13.77 6.09
C ILE A 238 -23.92 -13.54 4.59
N ASP A 239 -23.28 -14.36 3.78
CA ASP A 239 -23.30 -14.28 2.32
C ASP A 239 -24.71 -14.43 1.73
N THR A 240 -25.57 -15.17 2.39
CA THR A 240 -26.97 -15.40 2.00
C THR A 240 -27.97 -14.46 2.68
N ASP A 241 -27.51 -13.58 3.56
CA ASP A 241 -28.32 -12.62 4.32
C ASP A 241 -28.60 -11.36 3.49
N GLU A 242 -29.67 -10.64 3.80
CA GLU A 242 -29.97 -9.30 3.25
C GLU A 242 -28.84 -8.30 3.51
N LEU A 243 -28.03 -8.50 4.55
CA LEU A 243 -26.86 -7.70 4.87
C LEU A 243 -25.80 -7.72 3.77
N TYR A 244 -25.75 -8.77 2.95
CA TYR A 244 -24.82 -8.85 1.82
C TYR A 244 -25.08 -7.80 0.74
N GLN A 245 -26.26 -7.17 0.71
CA GLN A 245 -26.56 -6.08 -0.23
C GLN A 245 -25.81 -4.78 0.11
N ILE A 246 -25.21 -4.69 1.30
CA ILE A 246 -24.43 -3.53 1.73
C ILE A 246 -23.02 -3.63 1.15
N THR A 247 -22.58 -2.59 0.45
CA THR A 247 -21.29 -2.57 -0.24
C THR A 247 -20.12 -2.94 0.67
N GLU A 248 -20.07 -2.40 1.87
CA GLU A 248 -19.00 -2.68 2.83
C GLU A 248 -19.03 -4.15 3.31
N VAL A 249 -20.21 -4.69 3.54
CA VAL A 249 -20.37 -6.11 3.92
C VAL A 249 -19.92 -7.01 2.79
N LYS A 250 -20.37 -6.74 1.57
CA LYS A 250 -19.96 -7.49 0.37
C LYS A 250 -18.44 -7.53 0.23
N LYS A 251 -17.75 -6.39 0.35
CA LYS A 251 -16.30 -6.32 0.30
C LYS A 251 -15.63 -7.19 1.37
N VAL A 252 -16.13 -7.18 2.61
CA VAL A 252 -15.60 -8.03 3.68
C VAL A 252 -15.73 -9.51 3.32
N ILE A 253 -16.91 -9.94 2.88
CA ILE A 253 -17.18 -11.35 2.55
C ILE A 253 -16.36 -11.80 1.34
N GLU A 254 -16.31 -10.98 0.28
CA GLU A 254 -15.51 -11.28 -0.92
C GLU A 254 -14.02 -11.39 -0.60
N PHE A 255 -13.47 -10.48 0.21
CA PHE A 255 -12.08 -10.54 0.67
C PHE A 255 -11.80 -11.82 1.44
N MET A 256 -12.70 -12.24 2.32
CA MET A 256 -12.54 -13.43 3.16
C MET A 256 -12.69 -14.75 2.40
N LYS A 257 -13.40 -14.75 1.27
CA LYS A 257 -13.54 -15.92 0.38
C LYS A 257 -12.35 -16.17 -0.52
N GLN A 258 -11.53 -15.14 -0.76
CA GLN A 258 -10.33 -15.29 -1.60
C GLN A 258 -9.31 -16.21 -0.91
N GLU A 259 -8.64 -17.03 -1.71
CA GLU A 259 -7.53 -17.85 -1.22
C GLU A 259 -6.41 -16.97 -0.65
N SER A 260 -5.86 -17.40 0.46
CA SER A 260 -4.72 -16.74 1.10
C SER A 260 -3.82 -17.74 1.80
N ALA A 261 -2.52 -17.45 1.77
CA ALA A 261 -1.51 -18.18 2.55
C ALA A 261 -1.58 -17.86 4.05
N ARG A 262 -2.39 -16.87 4.46
CA ARG A 262 -2.46 -16.36 5.84
C ARG A 262 -3.85 -16.51 6.43
N SER A 263 -3.92 -16.76 7.72
CA SER A 263 -5.17 -16.65 8.48
C SER A 263 -5.50 -15.17 8.77
N PHE A 264 -6.71 -14.87 9.21
CA PHE A 264 -7.13 -13.52 9.56
C PHE A 264 -6.71 -13.12 10.97
N VAL A 265 -6.48 -11.81 11.18
CA VAL A 265 -6.39 -11.23 12.53
C VAL A 265 -7.77 -11.31 13.18
N ALA A 266 -7.84 -11.85 14.40
CA ALA A 266 -9.07 -12.04 15.15
C ALA A 266 -9.12 -11.12 16.39
N PRO A 267 -10.30 -10.94 17.01
CA PRO A 267 -10.42 -10.30 18.31
C PRO A 267 -9.63 -11.05 19.39
N LYS A 268 -9.24 -10.33 20.44
CA LYS A 268 -8.58 -10.94 21.60
C LYS A 268 -9.48 -12.02 22.22
N THR A 269 -8.89 -13.15 22.53
CA THR A 269 -9.55 -14.26 23.25
C THR A 269 -9.87 -13.85 24.66
#